data_4f3d5df6bd04ca04d4a70de2e0e26029
#
_entry.id   4f3d5df6bd04ca04d4a70de2e0e26029
#
_cell.length_a   1.000
_cell.length_b   1.000
_cell.length_c   1.000
_cell.angle_alpha   90.00
_cell.angle_beta   90.00
_cell.angle_gamma   90.00
#
_symmetry.space_group_name_H-M   'P 1'
#
loop_
_entity.id
_entity.type
_entity.pdbx_description
1 polymer ?
#
loop_
_entity_poly.entity_id
_entity_poly.type
_entity_poly.pdbx_seq_one_letter_code
_entity_poly.pdbx_strand_id
1 'polypeptide(L)'
;MKPLLDVLVILDALEKEGSFAAASAKLFKTPSALSYTIHRLESDLNIQLLDRSGHRARFTPSGQMLLEKGREVLHIARELEIRAVKLQQGWEHTLRLA
;
A
#
# COMPACT_ATOMS: atom_id res chain seq x y z
N MET A 1 5.48 5.91 -13.07
CA MET A 1 5.63 6.04 -11.62
C MET A 1 5.87 4.67 -11.00
N LYS A 2 6.73 4.59 -10.01
CA LYS A 2 7.00 3.33 -9.33
C LYS A 2 5.75 2.91 -8.54
N PRO A 3 5.49 1.60 -8.39
CA PRO A 3 4.29 1.11 -7.72
C PRO A 3 4.42 1.14 -6.19
N LEU A 4 4.99 2.20 -5.65
CA LEU A 4 5.29 2.30 -4.22
C LEU A 4 4.02 2.23 -3.35
N LEU A 5 3.03 3.07 -3.64
CA LEU A 5 1.81 3.11 -2.83
C LEU A 5 1.06 1.80 -2.89
N ASP A 6 1.01 1.17 -4.07
CA ASP A 6 0.37 -0.13 -4.22
C ASP A 6 1.08 -1.18 -3.37
N VAL A 7 2.42 -1.18 -3.36
CA VAL A 7 3.18 -2.11 -2.53
C VAL A 7 2.91 -1.86 -1.04
N LEU A 8 2.84 -0.61 -0.61
CA LEU A 8 2.55 -0.30 0.80
C LEU A 8 1.19 -0.87 1.23
N VAL A 9 0.18 -0.75 0.37
CA VAL A 9 -1.15 -1.33 0.62
C VAL A 9 -1.06 -2.85 0.72
N ILE A 10 -0.31 -3.47 -0.19
CA ILE A 10 -0.15 -4.93 -0.21
C ILE A 10 0.58 -5.42 1.06
N LEU A 11 1.66 -4.75 1.46
CA LEU A 11 2.41 -5.14 2.66
C LEU A 11 1.55 -5.03 3.92
N ASP A 12 0.77 -3.97 4.02
CA ASP A 12 -0.16 -3.79 5.13
C ASP A 12 -1.21 -4.92 5.17
N ALA A 13 -1.76 -5.27 4.02
CA ALA A 13 -2.73 -6.36 3.92
C ALA A 13 -2.11 -7.71 4.26
N LEU A 14 -0.87 -7.97 3.80
CA LEU A 14 -0.15 -9.21 4.13
C LEU A 14 0.06 -9.35 5.63
N GLU A 15 0.44 -8.26 6.30
CA GLU A 15 0.64 -8.27 7.75
C GLU A 15 -0.67 -8.56 8.48
N LYS A 16 -1.73 -7.88 8.10
CA LYS A 16 -3.04 -8.02 8.77
C LYS A 16 -3.72 -9.35 8.49
N GLU A 17 -3.67 -9.82 7.24
CA GLU A 17 -4.38 -11.02 6.83
C GLU A 17 -3.55 -12.30 7.01
N GLY A 18 -2.24 -12.19 7.04
CA GLY A 18 -1.34 -13.30 7.33
C GLY A 18 -0.94 -14.18 6.16
N SER A 19 -1.51 -13.99 4.97
CA SER A 19 -1.14 -14.78 3.79
C SER A 19 -1.44 -14.02 2.50
N PHE A 20 -0.78 -14.43 1.41
CA PHE A 20 -1.08 -13.86 0.08
C PHE A 20 -2.52 -14.13 -0.34
N ALA A 21 -3.01 -15.33 -0.07
CA ALA A 21 -4.38 -15.69 -0.44
C ALA A 21 -5.39 -14.78 0.27
N ALA A 22 -5.24 -14.59 1.58
CA ALA A 22 -6.15 -13.74 2.35
C ALA A 22 -6.01 -12.28 1.97
N ALA A 23 -4.77 -11.80 1.76
CA ALA A 23 -4.52 -10.43 1.34
C ALA A 23 -5.12 -10.15 -0.05
N SER A 24 -4.97 -11.09 -0.98
CA SER A 24 -5.50 -10.93 -2.33
C SER A 24 -7.03 -10.87 -2.32
N ALA A 25 -7.67 -11.70 -1.49
CA ALA A 25 -9.13 -11.64 -1.34
C ALA A 25 -9.57 -10.28 -0.80
N LYS A 26 -8.85 -9.75 0.18
CA LYS A 26 -9.14 -8.46 0.78
C LYS A 26 -9.02 -7.32 -0.22
N LEU A 27 -8.03 -7.41 -1.10
CA LEU A 27 -7.74 -6.36 -2.09
C LEU A 27 -8.43 -6.59 -3.44
N PHE A 28 -9.21 -7.64 -3.57
CA PHE A 28 -9.90 -8.00 -4.82
C PHE A 28 -8.93 -8.19 -5.98
N LYS A 29 -7.81 -8.87 -5.71
CA LYS A 29 -6.78 -9.16 -6.69
C LYS A 29 -6.35 -10.63 -6.55
N THR A 30 -5.54 -11.09 -7.51
CA THR A 30 -4.99 -12.45 -7.43
C THR A 30 -3.68 -12.44 -6.63
N PRO A 31 -3.32 -13.57 -5.98
CA PRO A 31 -2.00 -13.66 -5.33
C PRO A 31 -0.85 -13.38 -6.29
N SER A 32 -0.96 -13.84 -7.53
CA SER A 32 0.07 -13.59 -8.56
C SER A 32 0.24 -12.11 -8.84
N ALA A 33 -0.86 -11.35 -8.89
CA ALA A 33 -0.81 -9.91 -9.12
C ALA A 33 -0.11 -9.18 -7.97
N LEU A 34 -0.39 -9.58 -6.72
CA LEU A 34 0.28 -9.00 -5.56
C LEU A 34 1.78 -9.29 -5.61
N SER A 35 2.13 -10.53 -5.89
CA SER A 35 3.53 -10.96 -5.97
C SER A 35 4.27 -10.20 -7.07
N TYR A 36 3.65 -10.04 -8.23
CA TYR A 36 4.23 -9.31 -9.35
C TYR A 36 4.52 -7.85 -8.97
N THR A 37 3.56 -7.19 -8.33
CA THR A 37 3.71 -5.79 -7.92
C THR A 37 4.87 -5.61 -6.94
N ILE A 38 4.98 -6.53 -5.96
CA ILE A 38 6.07 -6.50 -4.98
C ILE A 38 7.42 -6.72 -5.69
N HIS A 39 7.51 -7.72 -6.56
CA HIS A 39 8.75 -8.02 -7.30
C HIS A 39 9.19 -6.84 -8.16
N ARG A 40 8.25 -6.14 -8.74
CA ARG A 40 8.55 -4.98 -9.55
C ARG A 40 9.24 -3.88 -8.74
N LEU A 41 8.73 -3.60 -7.54
CA LEU A 41 9.36 -2.61 -6.67
C LEU A 41 10.72 -3.10 -6.16
N GLU A 42 10.81 -4.38 -5.78
CA GLU A 42 12.08 -4.98 -5.37
C GLU A 42 13.14 -4.80 -6.46
N SER A 43 12.75 -5.04 -7.71
CA SER A 43 13.64 -4.88 -8.86
C SER A 43 14.03 -3.42 -9.08
N ASP A 44 13.06 -2.52 -9.01
CA ASP A 44 13.30 -1.09 -9.22
C ASP A 44 14.27 -0.50 -8.19
N LEU A 45 14.18 -0.95 -6.95
CA LEU A 45 15.00 -0.45 -5.85
C LEU A 45 16.21 -1.34 -5.57
N ASN A 46 16.28 -2.50 -6.21
CA ASN A 46 17.33 -3.50 -6.00
C ASN A 46 17.42 -3.90 -4.52
N ILE A 47 16.27 -4.19 -3.90
CA ILE A 47 16.17 -4.65 -2.53
C ILE A 47 15.18 -5.82 -2.45
N GLN A 48 15.28 -6.61 -1.39
CA GLN A 48 14.29 -7.63 -1.10
C GLN A 48 13.38 -7.17 0.02
N LEU A 49 12.07 -7.27 -0.19
CA LEU A 49 11.06 -6.92 0.82
C LEU A 49 10.53 -8.14 1.54
N LEU A 50 10.54 -9.28 0.86
CA LEU A 50 10.06 -10.54 1.42
C LEU A 50 11.12 -11.62 1.25
N ASP A 51 11.26 -12.43 2.30
CA ASP A 51 12.10 -13.62 2.30
C ASP A 51 11.18 -14.83 2.10
N ARG A 52 11.36 -15.53 0.99
CA ARG A 52 10.52 -16.68 0.60
C ARG A 52 11.25 -18.00 0.70
N SER A 53 12.35 -18.05 1.45
CA SER A 53 13.14 -19.26 1.60
C SER A 53 12.44 -20.34 2.44
N GLY A 54 11.47 -19.95 3.28
CA GLY A 54 10.69 -20.87 4.10
C GLY A 54 9.30 -21.13 3.54
N HIS A 55 8.46 -21.80 4.34
CA HIS A 55 7.08 -22.11 3.97
C HIS A 55 6.20 -20.88 3.87
N ARG A 56 6.50 -19.85 4.64
CA ARG A 56 5.76 -18.59 4.64
C ARG A 56 6.71 -17.46 4.28
N ALA A 57 6.20 -16.53 3.49
CA ALA A 57 6.94 -15.30 3.21
C ALA A 57 7.05 -14.48 4.50
N ARG A 58 8.23 -13.98 4.79
CA ARG A 58 8.50 -13.13 5.94
C ARG A 58 9.05 -11.81 5.45
N PHE A 59 8.76 -10.75 6.20
CA PHE A 59 9.33 -9.46 5.86
C PHE A 59 10.84 -9.45 6.15
N THR A 60 11.61 -8.95 5.19
CA THR A 60 13.02 -8.63 5.43
C THR A 60 13.09 -7.35 6.26
N PRO A 61 14.26 -6.97 6.79
CA PRO A 61 14.39 -5.66 7.45
C PRO A 61 13.91 -4.50 6.57
N SER A 62 14.21 -4.54 5.27
CA SER A 62 13.72 -3.52 4.32
C SER A 62 12.20 -3.56 4.20
N GLY A 63 11.61 -4.75 4.12
CA GLY A 63 10.17 -4.91 4.06
C GLY A 63 9.48 -4.42 5.32
N GLN A 64 10.06 -4.71 6.49
CA GLN A 64 9.52 -4.27 7.75
C GLN A 64 9.56 -2.75 7.87
N MET A 65 10.64 -2.14 7.43
CA MET A 65 10.77 -0.68 7.42
C MET A 65 9.71 -0.06 6.51
N LEU A 66 9.54 -0.62 5.30
CA LEU A 66 8.51 -0.13 4.37
C LEU A 66 7.11 -0.31 4.94
N LEU A 67 6.85 -1.41 5.65
CA LEU A 67 5.57 -1.62 6.30
C LEU A 67 5.30 -0.54 7.35
N GLU A 68 6.24 -0.30 8.24
CA GLU A 68 6.07 0.65 9.33
C GLU A 68 5.97 2.09 8.85
N LYS A 69 6.95 2.52 8.04
CA LYS A 69 6.92 3.88 7.49
C LYS A 69 5.83 4.03 6.45
N GLY A 70 5.55 2.96 5.73
CA GLY A 70 4.49 2.96 4.73
C GLY A 70 3.12 3.20 5.34
N ARG A 71 2.86 2.73 6.55
CA ARG A 71 1.61 3.01 7.24
C ARG A 71 1.43 4.50 7.50
N GLU A 72 2.51 5.18 7.85
CA GLU A 72 2.49 6.65 8.01
C GLU A 72 2.17 7.34 6.68
N VAL A 73 2.82 6.89 5.60
CA VAL A 73 2.58 7.43 4.27
C VAL A 73 1.12 7.22 3.84
N LEU A 74 0.58 6.02 4.06
CA LEU A 74 -0.82 5.71 3.71
C LEU A 74 -1.79 6.56 4.52
N HIS A 75 -1.48 6.80 5.78
CA HIS A 75 -2.30 7.65 6.63
C HIS A 75 -2.35 9.08 6.09
N ILE A 76 -1.19 9.61 5.74
CA ILE A 76 -1.09 10.97 5.17
C ILE A 76 -1.82 11.03 3.83
N ALA A 77 -1.70 10.00 3.00
CA ALA A 77 -2.39 9.96 1.71
C ALA A 77 -3.91 10.00 1.89
N ARG A 78 -4.44 9.26 2.87
CA ARG A 78 -5.87 9.29 3.19
C ARG A 78 -6.32 10.65 3.70
N GLU A 79 -5.53 11.27 4.57
CA GLU A 79 -5.82 12.61 5.05
C GLU A 79 -5.85 13.61 3.91
N LEU A 80 -4.91 13.47 2.99
CA LEU A 80 -4.81 14.35 1.82
C LEU A 80 -6.09 14.27 0.98
N GLU A 81 -6.58 13.06 0.73
CA GLU A 81 -7.81 12.86 -0.03
C GLU A 81 -9.02 13.45 0.70
N ILE A 82 -9.11 13.22 2.00
CA ILE A 82 -10.21 13.75 2.82
C ILE A 82 -10.21 15.28 2.79
N ARG A 83 -9.04 15.89 2.96
CA ARG A 83 -8.92 17.34 2.92
C ARG A 83 -9.27 17.92 1.56
N ALA A 84 -8.86 17.23 0.49
CA ALA A 84 -9.17 17.68 -0.87
C ALA A 84 -10.68 17.69 -1.11
N VAL A 85 -11.38 16.64 -0.66
CA VAL A 85 -12.84 16.57 -0.78
C VAL A 85 -13.50 17.67 0.05
N LYS A 86 -13.05 17.90 1.27
CA LYS A 86 -13.61 18.93 2.13
C LYS A 86 -13.41 20.32 1.57
N LEU A 87 -12.22 20.58 1.01
CA LEU A 87 -11.95 21.88 0.39
C LEU A 87 -12.85 22.10 -0.82
N GLN A 88 -13.06 21.10 -1.62
CA GLN A 88 -13.94 21.18 -2.78
C GLN A 88 -15.38 21.47 -2.36
N GLN A 89 -15.86 20.78 -1.32
CA GLN A 89 -17.20 21.00 -0.79
C GLN A 89 -17.37 22.42 -0.24
N GLY A 90 -16.37 22.89 0.49
CA GLY A 90 -16.37 24.24 1.02
C GLY A 90 -16.37 25.28 -0.09
N TRP A 91 -15.57 25.05 -1.12
CA TRP A 91 -15.49 25.95 -2.26
C TRP A 91 -16.79 26.00 -3.04
N GLU A 92 -17.40 24.87 -3.28
CA GLU A 92 -18.70 24.78 -3.95
C GLU A 92 -19.78 25.51 -3.14
N HIS A 93 -19.78 25.35 -1.83
CA HIS A 93 -20.71 26.00 -0.96
C HIS A 93 -20.55 27.53 -1.03
N THR A 94 -19.33 28.00 -1.02
CA THR A 94 -19.03 29.43 -1.15
C THR A 94 -19.51 29.98 -2.47
N LEU A 95 -19.31 29.24 -3.57
CA LEU A 95 -19.81 29.67 -4.87
C LEU A 95 -21.34 29.76 -4.92
N ARG A 96 -22.02 28.83 -4.27
CA ARG A 96 -23.48 28.86 -4.23
C ARG A 96 -24.03 30.05 -3.47
N LEU A 97 -23.31 30.48 -2.47
CA LEU A 97 -23.70 31.62 -1.67
C LEU A 97 -23.41 32.96 -2.39
N ALA A 98 -22.48 32.91 -3.30
CA ALA A 98 -22.13 34.10 -4.08
C ALA A 98 -23.15 34.32 -5.21
#